data_90dd9e0ae0f0364cf879f2ff68032ebd
#
_entry.id   90dd9e0ae0f0364cf879f2ff68032ebd
#
_cell.length_a   1.000
_cell.length_b   1.000
_cell.length_c   1.000
_cell.angle_alpha   90.00
_cell.angle_beta   90.00
_cell.angle_gamma   90.00
#
_symmetry.space_group_name_H-M   'P 1'
#
loop_
_entity.id
_entity.type
_entity.pdbx_description
1 polymer ?
#
loop_
_entity_poly.entity_id
_entity_poly.type
_entity_poly.pdbx_seq_one_letter_code
_entity_poly.pdbx_strand_id
1 'polypeptide(L)'
;MQQSLTRSLIFFISGCFLLTLFQPSLEFDLALYGAAVDQGEYWRLLTVALVHGGWIHLLCNMLALFSIGTPIENFYGRNKYIFILFSSLLAGSLASYLFNPPQTVAVGASGMIFGLFGALAITGKRMGANFKEAATLIAINLAIPFLIPGIDWKAHLGGLIGGGLAASLIKPKKASWE
;
A
#
# COMPACT_ATOMS: atom_id res chain seq x y z
N MET A 1 13.21 -22.94 -2.73
CA MET A 1 12.95 -21.66 -2.02
C MET A 1 11.72 -21.02 -2.65
N GLN A 2 10.69 -20.75 -1.87
CA GLN A 2 9.49 -20.07 -2.37
C GLN A 2 9.86 -18.59 -2.67
N GLN A 3 9.57 -18.12 -3.89
CA GLN A 3 9.85 -16.72 -4.25
C GLN A 3 9.04 -15.78 -3.35
N SER A 4 9.67 -14.73 -2.82
CA SER A 4 9.01 -13.70 -2.01
C SER A 4 8.00 -12.95 -2.87
N LEU A 5 6.74 -12.89 -2.40
CA LEU A 5 5.69 -12.12 -3.06
C LEU A 5 6.00 -10.63 -3.07
N THR A 6 6.58 -10.11 -1.97
CA THR A 6 7.04 -8.72 -1.88
C THR A 6 7.97 -8.36 -3.03
N ARG A 7 8.98 -9.20 -3.30
CA ARG A 7 9.90 -8.98 -4.43
C ARG A 7 9.19 -9.05 -5.78
N SER A 8 8.30 -10.03 -5.95
CA SER A 8 7.52 -10.16 -7.18
C SER A 8 6.64 -8.94 -7.43
N LEU A 9 6.01 -8.39 -6.39
CA LEU A 9 5.22 -7.16 -6.49
C LEU A 9 6.09 -5.95 -6.85
N ILE A 10 7.27 -5.81 -6.24
CA ILE A 10 8.21 -4.73 -6.57
C ILE A 10 8.55 -4.76 -8.06
N PHE A 11 8.95 -5.92 -8.60
CA PHE A 11 9.27 -6.05 -10.02
C PHE A 11 8.05 -5.78 -10.91
N PHE A 12 6.89 -6.28 -10.54
CA PHE A 12 5.66 -6.09 -11.29
C PHE A 12 5.24 -4.61 -11.35
N ILE A 13 5.19 -3.93 -10.20
CA ILE A 13 4.83 -2.50 -10.10
C ILE A 13 5.86 -1.64 -10.84
N SER A 14 7.16 -1.95 -10.69
CA SER A 14 8.21 -1.24 -11.43
C SER A 14 8.08 -1.44 -12.95
N GLY A 15 7.72 -2.64 -13.38
CA GLY A 15 7.44 -2.94 -14.80
C GLY A 15 6.23 -2.15 -15.33
N CYS A 16 5.15 -2.06 -14.55
CA CYS A 16 3.99 -1.23 -14.91
C CYS A 16 4.37 0.24 -15.04
N PHE A 17 5.16 0.77 -14.10
CA PHE A 17 5.65 2.15 -14.21
C PHE A 17 6.49 2.38 -15.47
N LEU A 18 7.38 1.44 -15.82
CA LEU A 18 8.16 1.55 -17.06
C LEU A 18 7.26 1.57 -18.30
N LEU A 19 6.16 0.82 -18.29
CA LEU A 19 5.18 0.85 -19.39
C LEU A 19 4.51 2.22 -19.53
N THR A 20 4.22 2.92 -18.41
CA THR A 20 3.64 4.28 -18.49
C THR A 20 4.58 5.31 -19.11
N LEU A 21 5.90 5.09 -19.08
CA LEU A 21 6.85 5.96 -19.75
C LEU A 21 6.78 5.86 -21.29
N PHE A 22 6.40 4.69 -21.81
CA PHE A 22 6.20 4.46 -23.25
C PHE A 22 4.78 4.77 -23.70
N GLN A 23 3.80 4.65 -22.80
CA GLN A 23 2.40 4.92 -23.06
C GLN A 23 1.81 5.78 -21.94
N PRO A 24 1.97 7.11 -22.01
CA PRO A 24 1.57 8.03 -20.94
C PRO A 24 0.08 8.00 -20.58
N SER A 25 -0.82 7.70 -21.53
CA SER A 25 -2.25 7.55 -21.27
C SER A 25 -2.55 6.45 -20.25
N LEU A 26 -1.72 5.41 -20.19
CA LEU A 26 -1.89 4.27 -19.28
C LEU A 26 -1.84 4.70 -17.81
N GLU A 27 -1.05 5.73 -17.48
CA GLU A 27 -1.02 6.25 -16.11
C GLU A 27 -2.41 6.76 -15.68
N PHE A 28 -3.06 7.57 -16.52
CA PHE A 28 -4.39 8.09 -16.24
C PHE A 28 -5.46 6.99 -16.27
N ASP A 29 -5.37 6.05 -17.23
CA ASP A 29 -6.34 4.96 -17.38
C ASP A 29 -6.36 4.01 -16.17
N LEU A 30 -5.22 3.87 -15.47
CA LEU A 30 -5.07 3.03 -14.28
C LEU A 30 -5.11 3.82 -12.96
N ALA A 31 -4.99 5.15 -13.00
CA ALA A 31 -5.09 6.01 -11.82
C ALA A 31 -6.48 5.96 -11.20
N LEU A 32 -6.57 6.16 -9.90
CA LEU A 32 -7.84 6.35 -9.22
C LEU A 32 -8.36 7.76 -9.52
N TYR A 33 -9.44 7.82 -10.27
CA TYR A 33 -10.16 9.04 -10.62
C TYR A 33 -11.64 8.87 -10.22
N GLY A 34 -12.08 9.62 -9.21
CA GLY A 34 -13.38 9.42 -8.59
C GLY A 34 -14.54 9.51 -9.58
N ALA A 35 -14.52 10.50 -10.48
CA ALA A 35 -15.57 10.68 -11.48
C ALA A 35 -15.66 9.51 -12.48
N ALA A 36 -14.57 8.81 -12.76
CA ALA A 36 -14.59 7.62 -13.61
C ALA A 36 -15.11 6.39 -12.82
N VAL A 37 -14.80 6.30 -11.54
CA VAL A 37 -15.39 5.26 -10.65
C VAL A 37 -16.90 5.40 -10.58
N ASP A 38 -17.44 6.63 -10.53
CA ASP A 38 -18.88 6.91 -10.58
C ASP A 38 -19.53 6.44 -11.89
N GLN A 39 -18.75 6.35 -12.98
CA GLN A 39 -19.16 5.83 -14.27
C GLN A 39 -18.97 4.31 -14.43
N GLY A 40 -18.56 3.62 -13.37
CA GLY A 40 -18.40 2.16 -13.35
C GLY A 40 -16.98 1.65 -13.55
N GLU A 41 -15.96 2.52 -13.61
CA GLU A 41 -14.57 2.12 -13.78
C GLU A 41 -13.94 1.64 -12.44
N TYR A 42 -14.57 0.62 -11.81
CA TYR A 42 -14.20 0.12 -10.47
C TYR A 42 -12.81 -0.51 -10.41
N TRP A 43 -12.22 -0.93 -11.53
CA TRP A 43 -10.85 -1.45 -11.57
C TRP A 43 -9.83 -0.43 -11.04
N ARG A 44 -10.11 0.88 -11.15
CA ARG A 44 -9.26 1.95 -10.65
C ARG A 44 -8.98 1.88 -9.17
N LEU A 45 -9.91 1.29 -8.39
CA LEU A 45 -9.70 1.04 -6.97
C LEU A 45 -8.54 0.06 -6.69
N LEU A 46 -8.16 -0.76 -7.68
CA LEU A 46 -7.09 -1.72 -7.56
C LEU A 46 -5.85 -1.31 -8.37
N THR A 47 -6.06 -0.79 -9.57
CA THR A 47 -4.97 -0.46 -10.50
C THR A 47 -4.17 0.76 -10.08
N VAL A 48 -4.71 1.62 -9.21
CA VAL A 48 -4.02 2.79 -8.64
C VAL A 48 -2.63 2.46 -8.07
N ALA A 49 -2.46 1.26 -7.50
CA ALA A 49 -1.19 0.82 -6.94
C ALA A 49 -0.11 0.51 -7.99
N LEU A 50 -0.48 0.40 -9.27
CA LEU A 50 0.43 0.03 -10.35
C LEU A 50 1.11 1.23 -11.01
N VAL A 51 0.56 2.42 -10.84
CA VAL A 51 1.03 3.65 -11.48
C VAL A 51 1.60 4.63 -10.46
N HIS A 52 2.59 5.43 -10.86
CA HIS A 52 3.32 6.33 -9.97
C HIS A 52 3.69 7.63 -10.70
N GLY A 53 3.47 8.77 -10.03
CA GLY A 53 3.71 10.10 -10.58
C GLY A 53 5.21 10.51 -10.68
N GLY A 54 6.12 9.55 -10.88
CA GLY A 54 7.55 9.79 -11.11
C GLY A 54 8.49 8.86 -10.37
N TRP A 55 9.77 8.92 -10.72
CA TRP A 55 10.82 8.02 -10.22
C TRP A 55 10.99 8.05 -8.70
N ILE A 56 10.99 9.24 -8.10
CA ILE A 56 11.16 9.38 -6.63
C ILE A 56 9.98 8.74 -5.90
N HIS A 57 8.76 8.96 -6.40
CA HIS A 57 7.55 8.37 -5.83
C HIS A 57 7.60 6.83 -5.90
N LEU A 58 7.94 6.27 -7.07
CA LEU A 58 8.13 4.83 -7.22
C LEU A 58 9.20 4.30 -6.25
N LEU A 59 10.39 4.92 -6.25
CA LEU A 59 11.52 4.45 -5.44
C LEU A 59 11.16 4.41 -3.95
N CYS A 60 10.56 5.49 -3.43
CA CYS A 60 10.13 5.54 -2.02
C CYS A 60 9.11 4.44 -1.70
N ASN A 61 8.13 4.20 -2.59
CA ASN A 61 7.16 3.12 -2.41
C ASN A 61 7.82 1.75 -2.43
N MET A 62 8.72 1.47 -3.39
CA MET A 62 9.39 0.16 -3.50
C MET A 62 10.33 -0.10 -2.32
N LEU A 63 11.04 0.90 -1.85
CA LEU A 63 11.88 0.79 -0.64
C LEU A 63 11.04 0.51 0.61
N ALA A 64 9.92 1.22 0.79
CA ALA A 64 9.01 0.99 1.90
C ALA A 64 8.37 -0.41 1.81
N LEU A 65 7.92 -0.81 0.62
CA LEU A 65 7.36 -2.15 0.38
C LEU A 65 8.38 -3.25 0.69
N PHE A 66 9.64 -3.07 0.28
CA PHE A 66 10.70 -4.03 0.58
C PHE A 66 10.99 -4.11 2.09
N SER A 67 11.17 -2.95 2.73
CA SER A 67 11.61 -2.85 4.13
C SER A 67 10.56 -3.36 5.12
N ILE A 68 9.27 -3.12 4.85
CA ILE A 68 8.16 -3.47 5.75
C ILE A 68 7.43 -4.73 5.27
N GLY A 69 7.25 -4.86 3.97
CA GLY A 69 6.53 -5.98 3.38
C GLY A 69 7.23 -7.32 3.61
N THR A 70 8.56 -7.37 3.44
CA THR A 70 9.33 -8.60 3.61
C THR A 70 9.19 -9.21 5.02
N PRO A 71 9.40 -8.47 6.12
CA PRO A 71 9.21 -9.01 7.46
C PRO A 71 7.75 -9.43 7.74
N ILE A 72 6.76 -8.67 7.25
CA ILE A 72 5.34 -9.01 7.42
C ILE A 72 4.97 -10.27 6.61
N GLU A 73 5.45 -10.40 5.37
CA GLU A 73 5.29 -11.62 4.57
C GLU A 73 5.85 -12.84 5.29
N ASN A 74 7.05 -12.73 5.86
CA ASN A 74 7.70 -13.81 6.60
C ASN A 74 6.92 -14.20 7.86
N PHE A 75 6.36 -13.22 8.56
CA PHE A 75 5.62 -13.41 9.81
C PHE A 75 4.24 -14.05 9.60
N TYR A 76 3.50 -13.59 8.60
CA TYR A 76 2.14 -14.06 8.34
C TYR A 76 2.08 -15.22 7.34
N GLY A 77 3.07 -15.35 6.45
CA GLY A 77 3.05 -16.21 5.29
C GLY A 77 2.24 -15.61 4.13
N ARG A 78 2.47 -16.14 2.93
CA ARG A 78 2.02 -15.58 1.66
C ARG A 78 0.53 -15.24 1.59
N ASN A 79 -0.34 -16.19 1.93
CA ASN A 79 -1.80 -16.00 1.76
C ASN A 79 -2.37 -14.92 2.68
N LYS A 80 -1.91 -14.88 3.94
CA LYS A 80 -2.33 -13.87 4.90
C LYS A 80 -1.75 -12.50 4.57
N TYR A 81 -0.55 -12.47 4.03
CA TYR A 81 0.07 -11.26 3.53
C TYR A 81 -0.71 -10.68 2.34
N ILE A 82 -1.16 -11.51 1.39
CA ILE A 82 -2.05 -11.08 0.31
C ILE A 82 -3.34 -10.47 0.87
N PHE A 83 -3.95 -11.11 1.87
CA PHE A 83 -5.15 -10.59 2.52
C PHE A 83 -4.92 -9.21 3.13
N ILE A 84 -3.81 -9.01 3.84
CA ILE A 84 -3.44 -7.69 4.39
C ILE A 84 -3.28 -6.67 3.27
N LEU A 85 -2.49 -6.99 2.23
CA LEU A 85 -2.24 -6.08 1.11
C LEU A 85 -3.53 -5.68 0.38
N PHE A 86 -4.38 -6.67 0.08
CA PHE A 86 -5.64 -6.42 -0.62
C PHE A 86 -6.61 -5.57 0.22
N SER A 87 -6.77 -5.90 1.50
CA SER A 87 -7.60 -5.12 2.42
C SER A 87 -7.09 -3.69 2.57
N SER A 88 -5.77 -3.50 2.62
CA SER A 88 -5.13 -2.20 2.70
C SER A 88 -5.36 -1.37 1.46
N LEU A 89 -5.12 -1.97 0.28
CA LEU A 89 -5.34 -1.32 -1.01
C LEU A 89 -6.79 -0.89 -1.16
N LEU A 90 -7.72 -1.79 -0.92
CA LEU A 90 -9.14 -1.50 -1.08
C LEU A 90 -9.62 -0.43 -0.09
N ALA A 91 -9.24 -0.52 1.18
CA ALA A 91 -9.61 0.47 2.19
C ALA A 91 -8.99 1.85 1.89
N GLY A 92 -7.73 1.89 1.45
CA GLY A 92 -7.07 3.13 1.02
C GLY A 92 -7.75 3.76 -0.19
N SER A 93 -8.01 2.97 -1.22
CA SER A 93 -8.69 3.44 -2.44
C SER A 93 -10.12 3.90 -2.17
N LEU A 94 -10.86 3.19 -1.34
CA LEU A 94 -12.20 3.61 -0.92
C LEU A 94 -12.17 4.90 -0.10
N ALA A 95 -11.21 5.06 0.81
CA ALA A 95 -11.07 6.30 1.56
C ALA A 95 -10.72 7.48 0.64
N SER A 96 -9.83 7.28 -0.33
CA SER A 96 -9.55 8.27 -1.37
C SER A 96 -10.80 8.64 -2.15
N TYR A 97 -11.50 7.66 -2.68
CA TYR A 97 -12.71 7.84 -3.49
C TYR A 97 -13.83 8.57 -2.74
N LEU A 98 -14.10 8.16 -1.48
CA LEU A 98 -15.23 8.69 -0.71
C LEU A 98 -14.98 10.07 -0.11
N PHE A 99 -13.71 10.42 0.19
CA PHE A 99 -13.39 11.62 0.94
C PHE A 99 -12.64 12.70 0.16
N ASN A 100 -12.20 12.41 -1.07
CA ASN A 100 -11.65 13.43 -1.97
C ASN A 100 -12.73 13.96 -2.94
N PRO A 101 -12.53 15.17 -3.50
CA PRO A 101 -13.33 15.63 -4.63
C PRO A 101 -13.30 14.63 -5.78
N PRO A 102 -14.42 14.40 -6.51
CA PRO A 102 -14.47 13.43 -7.61
C PRO A 102 -13.42 13.65 -8.72
N GLN A 103 -12.94 14.88 -8.87
CA GLN A 103 -11.93 15.27 -9.85
C GLN A 103 -10.49 14.97 -9.40
N THR A 104 -10.31 14.49 -8.18
CA THR A 104 -8.98 14.12 -7.69
C THR A 104 -8.47 12.88 -8.43
N VAL A 105 -7.23 12.98 -8.93
CA VAL A 105 -6.50 11.86 -9.50
C VAL A 105 -5.45 11.41 -8.50
N ALA A 106 -5.52 10.15 -8.08
CA ALA A 106 -4.54 9.55 -7.18
C ALA A 106 -3.79 8.41 -7.86
N VAL A 107 -2.50 8.29 -7.56
CA VAL A 107 -1.57 7.26 -8.07
C VAL A 107 -0.67 6.76 -6.94
N GLY A 108 -0.25 5.51 -7.02
CA GLY A 108 0.77 4.94 -6.14
C GLY A 108 0.29 3.79 -5.25
N ALA A 109 1.24 2.94 -4.89
CA ALA A 109 1.03 1.81 -3.97
C ALA A 109 0.95 2.24 -2.49
N SER A 110 1.06 3.53 -2.19
CA SER A 110 1.25 4.02 -0.82
C SER A 110 0.08 3.67 0.11
N GLY A 111 -1.17 3.71 -0.35
CA GLY A 111 -2.33 3.27 0.44
C GLY A 111 -2.18 1.82 0.90
N MET A 112 -1.76 0.92 -0.01
CA MET A 112 -1.48 -0.48 0.31
C MET A 112 -0.31 -0.60 1.31
N ILE A 113 0.76 0.17 1.12
CA ILE A 113 1.95 0.16 1.98
C ILE A 113 1.62 0.71 3.37
N PHE A 114 0.78 1.73 3.48
CA PHE A 114 0.30 2.22 4.77
C PHE A 114 -0.45 1.15 5.56
N GLY A 115 -1.15 0.23 4.90
CA GLY A 115 -1.72 -0.91 5.57
C GLY A 115 -0.68 -1.87 6.16
N LEU A 116 0.50 -1.98 5.58
CA LEU A 116 1.61 -2.72 6.20
C LEU A 116 2.12 -2.02 7.47
N PHE A 117 2.15 -0.68 7.49
CA PHE A 117 2.40 0.06 8.74
C PHE A 117 1.31 -0.21 9.77
N GLY A 118 0.03 -0.29 9.36
CA GLY A 118 -1.07 -0.67 10.23
C GLY A 118 -0.91 -2.08 10.80
N ALA A 119 -0.53 -3.05 9.95
CA ALA A 119 -0.22 -4.40 10.39
C ALA A 119 0.98 -4.43 11.37
N LEU A 120 2.03 -3.65 11.10
CA LEU A 120 3.19 -3.51 11.99
C LEU A 120 2.81 -2.91 13.35
N ALA A 121 1.91 -1.91 13.38
CA ALA A 121 1.42 -1.32 14.62
C ALA A 121 0.72 -2.36 15.51
N ILE A 122 -0.06 -3.27 14.91
CA ILE A 122 -0.78 -4.33 15.62
C ILE A 122 0.15 -5.47 16.08
N THR A 123 1.12 -5.85 15.26
CA THR A 123 1.89 -7.08 15.45
C THR A 123 3.37 -6.86 15.70
N GLY A 124 3.87 -5.66 15.59
CA GLY A 124 5.29 -5.35 15.67
C GLY A 124 5.95 -5.84 16.96
N LYS A 125 5.28 -5.71 18.11
CA LYS A 125 5.77 -6.27 19.39
C LYS A 125 5.99 -7.78 19.32
N ARG A 126 5.09 -8.51 18.65
CA ARG A 126 5.19 -9.98 18.48
C ARG A 126 6.27 -10.36 17.46
N MET A 127 6.60 -9.44 16.55
CA MET A 127 7.69 -9.59 15.59
C MET A 127 9.05 -9.20 16.17
N GLY A 128 9.12 -8.73 17.41
CA GLY A 128 10.35 -8.22 18.03
C GLY A 128 10.71 -6.80 17.55
N ALA A 129 9.82 -6.09 16.86
CA ALA A 129 10.05 -4.72 16.45
C ALA A 129 10.04 -3.76 17.65
N ASN A 130 10.90 -2.75 17.60
CA ASN A 130 10.88 -1.67 18.55
C ASN A 130 9.64 -0.79 18.30
N PHE A 131 8.70 -0.79 19.24
CA PHE A 131 7.45 -0.04 19.13
C PHE A 131 7.70 1.46 18.88
N LYS A 132 8.68 2.06 19.54
CA LYS A 132 9.01 3.47 19.40
C LYS A 132 9.48 3.80 17.99
N GLU A 133 10.34 2.97 17.41
CA GLU A 133 10.81 3.13 16.02
C GLU A 133 9.66 2.96 15.03
N ALA A 134 8.83 1.93 15.19
CA ALA A 134 7.67 1.70 14.33
C ALA A 134 6.68 2.87 14.39
N ALA A 135 6.33 3.35 15.59
CA ALA A 135 5.45 4.49 15.79
C ALA A 135 6.02 5.77 15.19
N THR A 136 7.33 6.00 15.33
CA THR A 136 8.01 7.16 14.74
C THR A 136 7.95 7.12 13.21
N LEU A 137 8.21 5.98 12.60
CA LEU A 137 8.12 5.81 11.14
C LEU A 137 6.69 6.07 10.64
N ILE A 138 5.69 5.53 11.33
CA ILE A 138 4.27 5.76 10.99
C ILE A 138 3.94 7.25 11.09
N ALA A 139 4.32 7.90 12.20
CA ALA A 139 4.03 9.31 12.45
C ALA A 139 4.69 10.22 11.39
N ILE A 140 5.96 9.99 11.05
CA ILE A 140 6.67 10.74 10.01
C ILE A 140 5.95 10.58 8.67
N ASN A 141 5.64 9.35 8.27
CA ASN A 141 4.99 9.10 6.99
C ASN A 141 3.57 9.68 6.92
N LEU A 142 2.82 9.70 8.03
CA LEU A 142 1.52 10.37 8.09
C LEU A 142 1.64 11.91 8.11
N ALA A 143 2.76 12.47 8.56
CA ALA A 143 2.98 13.91 8.57
C ALA A 143 3.39 14.48 7.20
N ILE A 144 4.10 13.69 6.38
CA ILE A 144 4.61 14.11 5.06
C ILE A 144 3.52 14.73 4.15
N PRO A 145 2.29 14.17 4.04
CA PRO A 145 1.23 14.74 3.21
C PRO A 145 0.81 16.16 3.57
N PHE A 146 1.03 16.59 4.81
CA PHE A 146 0.75 17.97 5.25
C PHE A 146 1.86 18.93 4.87
N LEU A 147 3.03 18.44 4.51
CA LEU A 147 4.20 19.21 4.11
C LEU A 147 4.39 19.26 2.59
N ILE A 148 3.95 18.20 1.89
CA ILE A 148 4.12 18.02 0.45
C ILE A 148 2.73 17.94 -0.21
N PRO A 149 2.34 18.98 -0.99
CA PRO A 149 1.06 18.95 -1.71
C PRO A 149 0.96 17.79 -2.69
N GLY A 150 -0.27 17.31 -2.92
CA GLY A 150 -0.55 16.24 -3.88
C GLY A 150 -0.43 14.83 -3.33
N ILE A 151 -0.07 14.65 -2.06
CA ILE A 151 -0.08 13.34 -1.39
C ILE A 151 -1.46 13.11 -0.77
N ASP A 152 -2.07 11.99 -1.13
CA ASP A 152 -3.41 11.60 -0.64
C ASP A 152 -3.33 10.96 0.76
N TRP A 153 -3.37 11.81 1.80
CA TRP A 153 -3.36 11.34 3.19
C TRP A 153 -4.58 10.50 3.57
N LYS A 154 -5.71 10.65 2.85
CA LYS A 154 -6.94 9.89 3.10
C LYS A 154 -6.75 8.44 2.66
N ALA A 155 -6.13 8.23 1.51
CA ALA A 155 -5.71 6.89 1.07
C ALA A 155 -4.74 6.25 2.07
N HIS A 156 -3.79 7.02 2.62
CA HIS A 156 -2.85 6.54 3.63
C HIS A 156 -3.56 6.11 4.92
N LEU A 157 -4.46 6.95 5.43
CA LEU A 157 -5.21 6.64 6.64
C LEU A 157 -6.14 5.44 6.45
N GLY A 158 -6.86 5.41 5.32
CA GLY A 158 -7.72 4.28 4.96
C GLY A 158 -6.94 2.96 4.86
N GLY A 159 -5.80 3.01 4.19
CA GLY A 159 -4.89 1.86 4.07
C GLY A 159 -4.36 1.39 5.43
N LEU A 160 -3.88 2.31 6.26
CA LEU A 160 -3.39 2.04 7.62
C LEU A 160 -4.45 1.31 8.46
N ILE A 161 -5.69 1.81 8.46
CA ILE A 161 -6.80 1.21 9.19
C ILE A 161 -7.14 -0.17 8.60
N GLY A 162 -7.30 -0.27 7.28
CA GLY A 162 -7.66 -1.53 6.60
C GLY A 162 -6.65 -2.64 6.85
N GLY A 163 -5.36 -2.33 6.74
CA GLY A 163 -4.28 -3.29 7.00
C GLY A 163 -4.15 -3.66 8.48
N GLY A 164 -4.31 -2.70 9.39
CA GLY A 164 -4.33 -2.94 10.82
C GLY A 164 -5.49 -3.87 11.23
N LEU A 165 -6.70 -3.60 10.73
CA LEU A 165 -7.86 -4.46 10.97
C LEU A 165 -7.65 -5.86 10.38
N ALA A 166 -7.19 -5.97 9.14
CA ALA A 166 -6.88 -7.26 8.54
C ALA A 166 -5.87 -8.07 9.37
N ALA A 167 -4.80 -7.41 9.84
CA ALA A 167 -3.79 -8.05 10.68
C ALA A 167 -4.32 -8.49 12.05
N SER A 168 -5.30 -7.76 12.62
CA SER A 168 -5.93 -8.10 13.91
C SER A 168 -6.81 -9.35 13.83
N LEU A 169 -7.39 -9.60 12.66
CA LEU A 169 -8.31 -10.71 12.41
C LEU A 169 -7.62 -12.05 12.13
N ILE A 170 -6.31 -12.03 11.85
CA ILE A 170 -5.56 -13.22 11.44
C ILE A 170 -4.43 -13.56 12.41
N LYS A 171 -4.15 -14.85 12.56
CA LYS A 171 -3.02 -15.30 13.38
C LYS A 171 -1.76 -15.39 12.52
N PRO A 172 -0.56 -15.15 13.08
CA PRO A 172 0.70 -15.40 12.39
C PRO A 172 0.83 -16.83 11.86
N LYS A 173 1.84 -17.06 11.02
CA LYS A 173 2.25 -18.41 10.64
C LYS A 173 2.70 -19.15 11.91
N LYS A 174 2.32 -20.43 12.05
CA LYS A 174 2.88 -21.26 13.12
C LYS A 174 4.39 -21.37 12.95
N ALA A 175 5.10 -21.27 14.03
CA ALA A 175 6.54 -21.52 14.02
C ALA A 175 6.80 -22.97 13.62
N SER A 176 7.85 -23.22 12.85
CA SER A 176 8.13 -24.56 12.30
C SER A 176 8.57 -25.60 13.37
N TRP A 177 8.67 -25.18 14.63
CA TRP A 177 9.02 -26.04 15.78
C TRP A 177 7.82 -26.35 16.71
N GLU A 178 6.61 -25.88 16.38
CA GLU A 178 5.35 -26.31 17.00
C GLU A 178 4.69 -27.44 16.17
#